data_c7c09a79369f7e4a30d88970fdc23d11
#
_entry.id   c7c09a79369f7e4a30d88970fdc23d11
#
_cell.length_a   1.000
_cell.length_b   1.000
_cell.length_c   1.000
_cell.angle_alpha   90.00
_cell.angle_beta   90.00
_cell.angle_gamma   90.00
#
_symmetry.space_group_name_H-M   'P 1'
#
loop_
_entity.id
_entity.type
_entity.pdbx_description
1 polymer ?
#
loop_
_entity_poly.entity_id
_entity_poly.type
_entity_poly.pdbx_seq_one_letter_code
_entity_poly.pdbx_strand_id
1 'polypeptide(L)'
;MGELAPSTKTNISVNFSGKINKIVPEGSFIEKGYEVAIIDVKEREDKYKEKQLREKVLNKEKRIIEERAAADIRSLENNIKIKKIDLEILSLDYEILIMPLKKQKRKEFEISIKLCENALKGIGNEYELKKEMSKKGYISANELSKIRVRLNKSRASLEVAKYKYDYEKSLPLPSQLAKSSMELQKAKLDFELEEFKLNKRHLKLKYDLEKKGIEIRSNKYQLRELKKIVEGANVKAPISGTAVYVKKWSSEGMKKIKEGDITRDNMTFMELSNLDSFYVKASVAEEYFNKIRAGQPVMFYLPAAPDNKYEGKIRSIGLFAREREESSIFSMDRDDVITEAPKFFDIEIETAVRNPKFQPGITVNFEIPLEAKEGVITIARKFLFRDRQGDFVYLRGGEKRRVRAGIKSPEEVEIVEGLSEGDVIAY
;
A
#
# COMPACT_ATOMS: atom_id res chain seq x y z
N MET A 1 -40.59 27.69 9.76
CA MET A 1 -39.43 28.58 9.53
C MET A 1 -38.30 27.75 8.91
N GLY A 2 -37.55 28.35 8.02
CA GLY A 2 -36.39 27.71 7.38
C GLY A 2 -35.19 28.66 7.33
N GLU A 3 -34.08 28.16 6.80
CA GLU A 3 -32.86 28.90 6.61
C GLU A 3 -32.43 28.84 5.15
N LEU A 4 -31.97 29.96 4.62
CA LEU A 4 -31.42 30.01 3.27
C LEU A 4 -30.00 29.43 3.25
N ALA A 5 -29.80 28.42 2.45
CA ALA A 5 -28.51 27.75 2.29
C ALA A 5 -28.03 27.81 0.83
N PRO A 6 -26.72 27.94 0.59
CA PRO A 6 -26.17 27.90 -0.78
C PRO A 6 -26.31 26.50 -1.35
N SER A 7 -26.65 26.39 -2.64
CA SER A 7 -26.85 25.08 -3.29
C SER A 7 -25.57 24.25 -3.38
N THR A 8 -24.42 24.88 -3.45
CA THR A 8 -23.13 24.20 -3.46
C THR A 8 -22.19 24.88 -2.48
N LYS A 9 -21.60 24.09 -1.58
CA LYS A 9 -20.56 24.51 -0.67
C LYS A 9 -19.47 23.45 -0.63
N THR A 10 -18.23 23.88 -0.50
CA THR A 10 -17.08 22.99 -0.40
C THR A 10 -16.16 23.46 0.71
N ASN A 11 -15.84 22.56 1.60
CA ASN A 11 -14.89 22.81 2.69
C ASN A 11 -13.46 22.75 2.16
N ILE A 12 -12.65 23.74 2.50
CA ILE A 12 -11.23 23.76 2.26
C ILE A 12 -10.52 23.36 3.54
N SER A 13 -9.85 22.22 3.47
CA SER A 13 -9.07 21.66 4.57
C SER A 13 -7.64 21.35 4.15
N VAL A 14 -6.75 21.25 5.11
CA VAL A 14 -5.37 20.81 4.94
C VAL A 14 -5.10 19.62 5.83
N ASN A 15 -4.27 18.68 5.32
CA ASN A 15 -3.94 17.42 5.99
C ASN A 15 -2.55 17.48 6.64
N PHE A 16 -2.15 18.67 7.10
CA PHE A 16 -0.88 18.89 7.77
C PHE A 16 -0.94 20.14 8.65
N SER A 17 -0.04 20.20 9.60
CA SER A 17 0.13 21.38 10.47
C SER A 17 1.11 22.36 9.84
N GLY A 18 0.79 23.64 9.83
CA GLY A 18 1.64 24.73 9.36
C GLY A 18 1.04 26.08 9.73
N LYS A 19 1.86 27.14 9.69
CA LYS A 19 1.39 28.51 9.95
C LYS A 19 0.81 29.11 8.68
N ILE A 20 -0.38 29.71 8.76
CA ILE A 20 -0.99 30.42 7.64
C ILE A 20 -0.22 31.72 7.42
N ASN A 21 0.52 31.83 6.32
CA ASN A 21 1.24 33.03 5.96
C ASN A 21 0.35 34.05 5.23
N LYS A 22 -0.60 33.54 4.42
CA LYS A 22 -1.54 34.36 3.67
C LYS A 22 -2.87 33.60 3.52
N ILE A 23 -3.96 34.34 3.60
CA ILE A 23 -5.31 33.83 3.33
C ILE A 23 -6.12 34.91 2.59
N VAL A 24 -6.94 34.53 1.63
CA VAL A 24 -7.80 35.47 0.91
C VAL A 24 -8.82 36.07 1.86
N PRO A 25 -9.19 37.38 1.72
CA PRO A 25 -10.16 38.03 2.58
C PRO A 25 -11.54 37.31 2.58
N GLU A 26 -12.15 37.27 3.77
CA GLU A 26 -13.52 36.76 3.90
C GLU A 26 -14.51 37.59 3.07
N GLY A 27 -15.45 36.93 2.42
CA GLY A 27 -16.45 37.58 1.55
C GLY A 27 -15.96 37.83 0.11
N SER A 28 -14.69 37.59 -0.21
CA SER A 28 -14.20 37.71 -1.58
C SER A 28 -14.71 36.56 -2.47
N PHE A 29 -15.08 36.88 -3.70
CA PHE A 29 -15.37 35.87 -4.72
C PHE A 29 -14.06 35.31 -5.29
N ILE A 30 -13.97 34.00 -5.41
CA ILE A 30 -12.77 33.27 -5.80
C ILE A 30 -13.12 32.34 -6.95
N GLU A 31 -12.31 32.36 -7.98
CA GLU A 31 -12.43 31.45 -9.12
C GLU A 31 -11.77 30.10 -8.81
N LYS A 32 -12.30 29.04 -9.42
CA LYS A 32 -11.71 27.70 -9.36
C LYS A 32 -10.25 27.71 -9.76
N GLY A 33 -9.38 27.11 -8.93
CA GLY A 33 -7.93 27.03 -9.17
C GLY A 33 -7.13 28.21 -8.61
N TYR A 34 -7.79 29.29 -8.17
CA TYR A 34 -7.11 30.40 -7.51
C TYR A 34 -6.53 30.01 -6.15
N GLU A 35 -5.42 30.61 -5.76
CA GLU A 35 -4.72 30.36 -4.49
C GLU A 35 -5.47 31.03 -3.33
N VAL A 36 -6.05 30.23 -2.43
CA VAL A 36 -6.86 30.71 -1.32
C VAL A 36 -6.09 30.87 -0.01
N ALA A 37 -5.02 30.12 0.16
CA ALA A 37 -4.11 30.27 1.30
C ALA A 37 -2.71 29.76 0.97
N ILE A 38 -1.71 30.37 1.62
CA ILE A 38 -0.32 29.92 1.62
C ILE A 38 0.03 29.52 3.05
N ILE A 39 0.47 28.28 3.21
CA ILE A 39 0.85 27.72 4.51
C ILE A 39 2.37 27.55 4.55
N ASP A 40 3.00 28.01 5.61
CA ASP A 40 4.44 27.86 5.81
C ASP A 40 4.78 26.39 6.11
N VAL A 41 5.59 25.82 5.21
CA VAL A 41 6.09 24.43 5.32
C VAL A 41 7.61 24.39 5.11
N LYS A 42 8.32 25.51 5.32
CA LYS A 42 9.76 25.63 5.03
C LYS A 42 10.58 24.49 5.64
N GLU A 43 10.35 24.15 6.89
CA GLU A 43 11.03 23.03 7.54
C GLU A 43 10.79 21.68 6.81
N ARG A 44 9.60 21.48 6.25
CA ARG A 44 9.25 20.26 5.49
C ARG A 44 9.84 20.28 4.08
N GLU A 45 9.97 21.45 3.47
CA GLU A 45 10.69 21.61 2.19
C GLU A 45 12.16 21.25 2.35
N ASP A 46 12.80 21.70 3.42
CA ASP A 46 14.20 21.38 3.68
C ASP A 46 14.38 19.88 3.95
N LYS A 47 13.49 19.27 4.74
CA LYS A 47 13.46 17.81 4.92
C LYS A 47 13.19 17.06 3.60
N TYR A 48 12.35 17.59 2.72
CA TYR A 48 12.10 17.00 1.41
C TYR A 48 13.37 17.00 0.56
N LYS A 49 14.10 18.11 0.50
CA LYS A 49 15.39 18.23 -0.22
C LYS A 49 16.44 17.26 0.37
N GLU A 50 16.55 17.19 1.70
CA GLU A 50 17.42 16.22 2.40
C GLU A 50 17.13 14.79 1.99
N LYS A 51 15.85 14.39 2.00
CA LYS A 51 15.41 13.04 1.61
C LYS A 51 15.65 12.75 0.13
N GLN A 52 15.55 13.75 -0.76
CA GLN A 52 15.94 13.61 -2.17
C GLN A 52 17.43 13.32 -2.33
N LEU A 53 18.27 14.03 -1.59
CA LEU A 53 19.71 13.76 -1.59
C LEU A 53 20.02 12.37 -1.03
N ARG A 54 19.36 12.00 0.06
CA ARG A 54 19.48 10.66 0.67
C ARG A 54 19.09 9.55 -0.31
N GLU A 55 18.05 9.75 -1.12
CA GLU A 55 17.67 8.76 -2.16
C GLU A 55 18.79 8.54 -3.17
N LYS A 56 19.43 9.62 -3.64
CA LYS A 56 20.58 9.54 -4.55
C LYS A 56 21.76 8.80 -3.93
N VAL A 57 22.04 9.05 -2.64
CA VAL A 57 23.10 8.36 -1.88
C VAL A 57 22.79 6.88 -1.76
N LEU A 58 21.59 6.51 -1.31
CA LEU A 58 21.18 5.12 -1.15
C LEU A 58 21.26 4.31 -2.46
N ASN A 59 20.87 4.92 -3.58
CA ASN A 59 20.99 4.28 -4.89
C ASN A 59 22.46 4.07 -5.31
N LYS A 60 23.35 5.03 -5.00
CA LYS A 60 24.80 4.86 -5.22
C LYS A 60 25.39 3.76 -4.34
N GLU A 61 25.03 3.73 -3.05
CA GLU A 61 25.46 2.69 -2.12
C GLU A 61 25.04 1.30 -2.60
N LYS A 62 23.78 1.17 -3.07
CA LYS A 62 23.27 -0.09 -3.67
C LYS A 62 24.15 -0.53 -4.82
N ARG A 63 24.46 0.38 -5.76
CA ARG A 63 25.31 0.07 -6.93
C ARG A 63 26.72 -0.34 -6.52
N ILE A 64 27.31 0.31 -5.53
CA ILE A 64 28.61 -0.06 -5.01
C ILE A 64 28.60 -1.49 -4.41
N ILE A 65 27.55 -1.85 -3.69
CA ILE A 65 27.38 -3.23 -3.17
C ILE A 65 27.33 -4.23 -4.32
N GLU A 66 26.57 -3.96 -5.37
CA GLU A 66 26.45 -4.83 -6.56
C GLU A 66 27.79 -4.97 -7.28
N GLU A 67 28.50 -3.86 -7.53
CA GLU A 67 29.80 -3.85 -8.24
C GLU A 67 30.87 -4.61 -7.46
N ARG A 68 30.98 -4.38 -6.13
CA ARG A 68 31.93 -5.09 -5.28
C ARG A 68 31.61 -6.58 -5.21
N ALA A 69 30.35 -6.93 -5.03
CA ALA A 69 29.97 -8.34 -4.97
C ALA A 69 30.22 -9.07 -6.29
N ALA A 70 29.98 -8.40 -7.43
CA ALA A 70 30.27 -8.97 -8.74
C ALA A 70 31.77 -9.25 -8.95
N ALA A 71 32.65 -8.35 -8.45
CA ALA A 71 34.09 -8.57 -8.47
C ALA A 71 34.52 -9.77 -7.60
N ASP A 72 34.00 -9.86 -6.37
CA ASP A 72 34.28 -10.95 -5.44
C ASP A 72 33.79 -12.31 -5.99
N ILE A 73 32.59 -12.34 -6.55
CA ILE A 73 32.01 -13.55 -7.18
C ILE A 73 32.87 -14.01 -8.34
N ARG A 74 33.28 -13.11 -9.25
CA ARG A 74 34.18 -13.48 -10.37
C ARG A 74 35.50 -14.04 -9.89
N SER A 75 36.08 -13.48 -8.81
CA SER A 75 37.31 -14.01 -8.20
C SER A 75 37.13 -15.42 -7.68
N LEU A 76 36.02 -15.67 -6.95
CA LEU A 76 35.69 -17.00 -6.43
C LEU A 76 35.42 -18.01 -7.54
N GLU A 77 34.71 -17.64 -8.61
CA GLU A 77 34.48 -18.49 -9.78
C GLU A 77 35.80 -18.88 -10.47
N ASN A 78 36.75 -17.95 -10.56
CA ASN A 78 38.08 -18.26 -11.12
C ASN A 78 38.87 -19.21 -10.20
N ASN A 79 38.81 -19.02 -8.88
CA ASN A 79 39.43 -19.94 -7.93
C ASN A 79 38.84 -21.35 -8.03
N ILE A 80 37.51 -21.47 -8.18
CA ILE A 80 36.81 -22.76 -8.38
C ILE A 80 37.31 -23.44 -9.65
N LYS A 81 37.47 -22.69 -10.76
CA LYS A 81 38.02 -23.26 -12.01
C LYS A 81 39.41 -23.78 -11.83
N ILE A 82 40.31 -23.06 -11.12
CA ILE A 82 41.67 -23.50 -10.80
C ILE A 82 41.61 -24.78 -9.95
N LYS A 83 40.82 -24.80 -8.89
CA LYS A 83 40.69 -25.95 -8.02
C LYS A 83 40.13 -27.19 -8.70
N LYS A 84 39.21 -26.97 -9.66
CA LYS A 84 38.67 -28.04 -10.51
C LYS A 84 39.78 -28.68 -11.38
N ILE A 85 40.63 -27.84 -11.99
CA ILE A 85 41.77 -28.33 -12.80
C ILE A 85 42.77 -29.07 -11.92
N ASP A 86 43.12 -28.53 -10.75
CA ASP A 86 44.00 -29.22 -9.78
C ASP A 86 43.44 -30.61 -9.41
N LEU A 87 42.14 -30.69 -9.14
CA LEU A 87 41.44 -31.93 -8.84
C LEU A 87 41.48 -32.92 -10.01
N GLU A 88 41.26 -32.46 -11.25
CA GLU A 88 41.36 -33.29 -12.44
C GLU A 88 42.78 -33.85 -12.64
N ILE A 89 43.82 -33.01 -12.47
CA ILE A 89 45.23 -33.45 -12.54
C ILE A 89 45.50 -34.53 -11.50
N LEU A 90 45.16 -34.28 -10.23
CA LEU A 90 45.40 -35.28 -9.19
C LEU A 90 44.60 -36.57 -9.36
N SER A 91 43.41 -36.48 -9.95
CA SER A 91 42.60 -37.68 -10.26
C SER A 91 43.25 -38.53 -11.36
N LEU A 92 43.79 -37.88 -12.39
CA LEU A 92 44.52 -38.56 -13.47
C LEU A 92 45.82 -39.18 -12.94
N ASP A 93 46.58 -38.46 -12.09
CA ASP A 93 47.79 -38.97 -11.48
C ASP A 93 47.50 -40.21 -10.61
N TYR A 94 46.41 -40.18 -9.85
CA TYR A 94 45.97 -41.32 -9.06
C TYR A 94 45.56 -42.51 -9.94
N GLU A 95 44.80 -42.26 -11.04
CA GLU A 95 44.43 -43.30 -12.01
C GLU A 95 45.64 -43.91 -12.67
N ILE A 96 46.65 -43.11 -13.08
CA ILE A 96 47.90 -43.62 -13.66
C ILE A 96 48.64 -44.45 -12.63
N LEU A 97 48.63 -44.03 -11.38
CA LEU A 97 49.35 -44.74 -10.30
C LEU A 97 48.76 -46.12 -10.01
N ILE A 98 47.44 -46.29 -10.08
CA ILE A 98 46.75 -47.59 -9.89
C ILE A 98 46.73 -48.50 -11.11
N MET A 99 47.18 -48.01 -12.29
CA MET A 99 47.19 -48.83 -13.48
C MET A 99 48.15 -50.03 -13.31
N PRO A 100 47.69 -51.24 -13.63
CA PRO A 100 48.56 -52.41 -13.55
C PRO A 100 49.69 -52.29 -14.58
N LEU A 101 50.85 -52.94 -14.24
CA LEU A 101 52.02 -52.96 -15.12
C LEU A 101 51.63 -53.30 -16.57
N LYS A 102 52.00 -52.41 -17.51
CA LYS A 102 51.63 -52.60 -18.93
C LYS A 102 52.04 -53.98 -19.42
N LYS A 103 51.12 -54.66 -20.06
CA LYS A 103 51.29 -56.06 -20.58
C LYS A 103 52.57 -56.25 -21.37
N GLN A 104 53.05 -55.23 -22.07
CA GLN A 104 54.27 -55.22 -22.82
C GLN A 104 55.51 -55.24 -21.88
N LYS A 105 55.54 -54.36 -20.85
CA LYS A 105 56.62 -54.27 -19.88
C LYS A 105 56.72 -55.54 -19.03
N ARG A 106 55.61 -56.16 -18.72
CA ARG A 106 55.54 -57.46 -18.07
C ARG A 106 56.21 -58.58 -18.93
N LYS A 107 55.92 -58.66 -20.23
CA LYS A 107 56.53 -59.58 -21.15
C LYS A 107 58.05 -59.38 -21.29
N GLU A 108 58.53 -58.12 -21.28
CA GLU A 108 59.96 -57.80 -21.29
C GLU A 108 60.70 -58.38 -20.08
N PHE A 109 60.11 -58.22 -18.90
CA PHE A 109 60.69 -58.83 -17.68
C PHE A 109 60.63 -60.35 -17.70
N GLU A 110 59.53 -60.96 -18.15
CA GLU A 110 59.40 -62.40 -18.28
C GLU A 110 60.41 -62.95 -19.25
N ILE A 111 60.67 -62.29 -20.38
CA ILE A 111 61.73 -62.68 -21.37
C ILE A 111 63.11 -62.55 -20.74
N SER A 112 63.41 -61.46 -20.01
CA SER A 112 64.69 -61.24 -19.32
C SER A 112 64.99 -62.34 -18.26
N ILE A 113 63.98 -62.72 -17.49
CA ILE A 113 64.08 -63.81 -16.50
C ILE A 113 64.38 -65.13 -17.20
N LYS A 114 63.60 -65.41 -18.33
CA LYS A 114 63.82 -66.66 -19.11
C LYS A 114 65.17 -66.75 -19.76
N LEU A 115 65.71 -65.59 -20.20
CA LEU A 115 67.08 -65.56 -20.79
C LEU A 115 68.13 -65.84 -19.64
N CYS A 116 67.97 -65.28 -18.49
CA CYS A 116 68.86 -65.55 -17.32
C CYS A 116 68.71 -67.01 -16.85
N GLU A 117 67.53 -67.60 -16.84
CA GLU A 117 67.29 -69.00 -16.53
C GLU A 117 68.00 -69.94 -17.46
N ASN A 118 67.82 -69.67 -18.84
CA ASN A 118 68.51 -70.47 -19.87
C ASN A 118 70.04 -70.34 -19.75
N ALA A 119 70.56 -69.13 -19.53
CA ALA A 119 71.98 -68.89 -19.29
C ALA A 119 72.54 -69.71 -18.05
N LEU A 120 71.77 -69.66 -16.95
CA LEU A 120 72.09 -70.39 -15.77
C LEU A 120 72.12 -71.92 -15.99
N LYS A 121 71.06 -72.37 -16.69
CA LYS A 121 71.00 -73.83 -17.06
C LYS A 121 72.16 -74.25 -17.93
N GLY A 122 72.50 -73.42 -18.92
CA GLY A 122 73.70 -73.73 -19.76
C GLY A 122 74.98 -73.79 -19.03
N ILE A 123 75.26 -72.76 -18.19
CA ILE A 123 76.49 -72.69 -17.32
C ILE A 123 76.48 -73.80 -16.27
N GLY A 124 75.30 -74.14 -15.73
CA GLY A 124 75.12 -75.21 -14.77
C GLY A 124 75.54 -76.57 -15.32
N ASN A 125 75.05 -76.87 -16.52
CA ASN A 125 75.41 -78.10 -17.26
C ASN A 125 76.91 -78.13 -17.60
N GLU A 126 77.48 -77.01 -18.01
CA GLU A 126 78.96 -76.90 -18.20
C GLU A 126 79.74 -77.11 -16.94
N TYR A 127 79.27 -76.54 -15.82
CA TYR A 127 79.94 -76.75 -14.52
C TYR A 127 79.89 -78.18 -14.04
N GLU A 128 78.78 -78.91 -14.15
CA GLU A 128 78.65 -80.29 -13.74
C GLU A 128 79.58 -81.21 -14.63
N LEU A 129 79.53 -80.94 -15.95
CA LEU A 129 80.45 -81.67 -16.90
C LEU A 129 81.93 -81.45 -16.53
N LYS A 130 82.34 -80.17 -16.32
CA LYS A 130 83.71 -79.82 -15.93
C LYS A 130 84.09 -80.30 -14.52
N LYS A 131 83.18 -80.40 -13.59
CA LYS A 131 83.34 -80.95 -12.27
C LYS A 131 83.63 -82.45 -12.36
N GLU A 132 82.93 -83.20 -13.21
CA GLU A 132 83.29 -84.64 -13.49
C GLU A 132 84.63 -84.80 -14.16
N MET A 133 84.97 -83.96 -15.16
CA MET A 133 86.27 -83.93 -15.75
C MET A 133 87.41 -83.65 -14.82
N SER A 134 87.21 -82.72 -13.81
CA SER A 134 88.13 -82.37 -12.75
C SER A 134 88.38 -83.57 -11.80
N LYS A 135 87.31 -84.32 -11.49
CA LYS A 135 87.39 -85.52 -10.66
C LYS A 135 88.27 -86.63 -11.35
N LYS A 136 88.24 -86.66 -12.69
CA LYS A 136 89.00 -87.57 -13.55
C LYS A 136 90.43 -87.04 -13.84
N GLY A 137 90.78 -85.83 -13.35
CA GLY A 137 92.09 -85.24 -13.54
C GLY A 137 92.34 -84.52 -14.87
N TYR A 138 91.29 -84.34 -15.71
CA TYR A 138 91.35 -83.75 -17.08
C TYR A 138 91.40 -82.19 -17.10
N ILE A 139 90.96 -81.53 -16.05
CA ILE A 139 91.02 -80.05 -15.91
C ILE A 139 91.61 -79.62 -14.61
N SER A 140 92.18 -78.38 -14.56
CA SER A 140 92.75 -77.78 -13.39
C SER A 140 91.71 -77.27 -12.40
N ALA A 141 92.08 -77.21 -11.06
CA ALA A 141 91.21 -76.64 -10.07
C ALA A 141 90.91 -75.13 -10.31
N ASN A 142 91.81 -74.42 -11.03
CA ASN A 142 91.63 -73.01 -11.40
C ASN A 142 90.56 -72.84 -12.48
N GLU A 143 90.51 -73.77 -13.48
CA GLU A 143 89.43 -73.71 -14.49
C GLU A 143 88.07 -74.05 -13.92
N LEU A 144 87.97 -75.01 -13.01
CA LEU A 144 86.72 -75.29 -12.31
C LEU A 144 86.32 -74.14 -11.44
N SER A 145 87.22 -73.39 -10.76
CA SER A 145 86.96 -72.19 -9.96
C SER A 145 86.41 -71.07 -10.87
N LYS A 146 86.98 -70.88 -12.11
CA LYS A 146 86.50 -69.88 -13.06
C LYS A 146 85.04 -70.11 -13.49
N ILE A 147 84.67 -71.35 -13.73
CA ILE A 147 83.28 -71.66 -14.08
C ILE A 147 82.34 -71.56 -12.91
N ARG A 148 82.80 -71.93 -11.70
CA ARG A 148 82.03 -71.67 -10.45
C ARG A 148 81.74 -70.20 -10.26
N VAL A 149 82.72 -69.35 -10.50
CA VAL A 149 82.52 -67.90 -10.44
C VAL A 149 81.48 -67.45 -11.47
N ARG A 150 81.55 -67.97 -12.73
CA ARG A 150 80.53 -67.69 -13.80
C ARG A 150 79.14 -68.18 -13.39
N LEU A 151 79.03 -69.37 -12.78
CA LEU A 151 77.78 -69.92 -12.28
C LEU A 151 77.18 -69.03 -11.19
N ASN A 152 77.98 -68.61 -10.23
CA ASN A 152 77.56 -67.72 -9.18
C ASN A 152 77.14 -66.36 -9.73
N LYS A 153 77.83 -65.80 -10.73
CA LYS A 153 77.44 -64.58 -11.43
C LYS A 153 76.15 -64.73 -12.17
N SER A 154 75.93 -65.89 -12.83
CA SER A 154 74.64 -66.13 -13.51
C SER A 154 73.51 -66.35 -12.57
N ARG A 155 73.73 -66.99 -11.41
CA ARG A 155 72.69 -67.00 -10.34
C ARG A 155 72.31 -65.63 -9.83
N ALA A 156 73.32 -64.81 -9.53
CA ALA A 156 73.07 -63.43 -9.10
C ALA A 156 72.30 -62.59 -10.14
N SER A 157 72.66 -62.79 -11.44
CA SER A 157 71.93 -62.11 -12.52
C SER A 157 70.47 -62.52 -12.57
N LEU A 158 70.12 -63.79 -12.38
CA LEU A 158 68.77 -64.29 -12.30
C LEU A 158 68.02 -63.70 -11.08
N GLU A 159 68.63 -63.68 -9.91
CA GLU A 159 68.05 -63.08 -8.70
C GLU A 159 67.72 -61.58 -8.93
N VAL A 160 68.64 -60.84 -9.52
CA VAL A 160 68.47 -59.42 -9.81
C VAL A 160 67.30 -59.22 -10.82
N ALA A 161 67.23 -60.09 -11.84
CA ALA A 161 66.11 -60.00 -12.80
C ALA A 161 64.74 -60.29 -12.15
N LYS A 162 64.70 -61.35 -11.28
CA LYS A 162 63.48 -61.67 -10.53
C LYS A 162 63.08 -60.53 -9.56
N TYR A 163 64.06 -60.01 -8.81
CA TYR A 163 63.89 -58.93 -7.87
C TYR A 163 63.31 -57.65 -8.62
N LYS A 164 63.90 -57.32 -9.76
CA LYS A 164 63.37 -56.17 -10.55
C LYS A 164 61.93 -56.38 -10.99
N TYR A 165 61.58 -57.57 -11.46
CA TYR A 165 60.18 -57.88 -11.84
C TYR A 165 59.24 -57.82 -10.66
N ASP A 166 59.56 -58.42 -9.52
CA ASP A 166 58.73 -58.41 -8.30
C ASP A 166 58.61 -56.99 -7.74
N TYR A 167 59.67 -56.19 -7.77
CA TYR A 167 59.69 -54.82 -7.38
C TYR A 167 58.71 -53.99 -8.28
N GLU A 168 58.84 -54.06 -9.58
CA GLU A 168 57.93 -53.35 -10.50
C GLU A 168 56.49 -53.85 -10.39
N LYS A 169 56.27 -55.12 -10.09
CA LYS A 169 54.94 -55.70 -9.85
C LYS A 169 54.34 -55.24 -8.54
N SER A 170 55.16 -54.95 -7.54
CA SER A 170 54.72 -54.44 -6.23
C SER A 170 54.43 -52.94 -6.22
N LEU A 171 54.76 -52.24 -7.30
CA LEU A 171 54.40 -50.82 -7.46
C LEU A 171 52.93 -50.70 -7.86
N PRO A 172 52.20 -49.67 -7.39
CA PRO A 172 52.71 -48.66 -6.43
C PRO A 172 52.80 -49.18 -4.98
N LEU A 173 53.74 -48.66 -4.22
CA LEU A 173 53.86 -48.98 -2.79
C LEU A 173 52.58 -48.53 -2.06
N PRO A 174 52.08 -49.28 -1.06
CA PRO A 174 50.88 -48.87 -0.29
C PRO A 174 50.99 -47.49 0.28
N SER A 175 52.17 -47.02 0.68
CA SER A 175 52.41 -45.65 1.16
C SER A 175 52.24 -44.58 0.08
N GLN A 176 52.60 -44.88 -1.19
CA GLN A 176 52.41 -43.96 -2.31
C GLN A 176 50.94 -43.84 -2.68
N LEU A 177 50.22 -44.98 -2.70
CA LEU A 177 48.77 -44.99 -2.88
C LEU A 177 48.04 -44.19 -1.81
N ALA A 178 48.38 -44.43 -0.54
CA ALA A 178 47.80 -43.70 0.59
C ALA A 178 48.06 -42.18 0.48
N LYS A 179 49.32 -41.79 0.16
CA LYS A 179 49.66 -40.38 -0.05
C LYS A 179 48.86 -39.75 -1.20
N SER A 180 48.83 -40.36 -2.35
CA SER A 180 48.08 -39.82 -3.52
C SER A 180 46.59 -39.76 -3.29
N SER A 181 46.00 -40.78 -2.60
CA SER A 181 44.59 -40.74 -2.21
C SER A 181 44.26 -39.61 -1.22
N MET A 182 45.16 -39.33 -0.24
CA MET A 182 45.00 -38.20 0.67
C MET A 182 45.12 -36.85 -0.04
N GLU A 183 46.03 -36.72 -1.02
CA GLU A 183 46.19 -35.51 -1.83
C GLU A 183 44.92 -35.25 -2.66
N LEU A 184 44.37 -36.30 -3.29
CA LEU A 184 43.11 -36.21 -4.01
C LEU A 184 41.94 -35.84 -3.11
N GLN A 185 41.83 -36.44 -1.93
CA GLN A 185 40.83 -36.11 -0.94
C GLN A 185 40.93 -34.66 -0.45
N LYS A 186 42.14 -34.19 -0.21
CA LYS A 186 42.42 -32.80 0.16
C LYS A 186 41.96 -31.85 -0.97
N ALA A 187 42.32 -32.15 -2.20
CA ALA A 187 41.90 -31.32 -3.35
C ALA A 187 40.35 -31.25 -3.54
N LYS A 188 39.66 -32.39 -3.26
CA LYS A 188 38.17 -32.40 -3.23
C LYS A 188 37.61 -31.46 -2.17
N LEU A 189 38.15 -31.53 -0.94
CA LEU A 189 37.72 -30.64 0.13
C LEU A 189 38.05 -29.19 -0.14
N ASP A 190 39.18 -28.88 -0.76
CA ASP A 190 39.54 -27.53 -1.17
C ASP A 190 38.57 -26.98 -2.24
N PHE A 191 38.19 -27.83 -3.21
CA PHE A 191 37.20 -27.47 -4.22
C PHE A 191 35.80 -27.19 -3.60
N GLU A 192 35.32 -28.10 -2.74
CA GLU A 192 34.04 -27.93 -2.01
C GLU A 192 34.03 -26.68 -1.13
N LEU A 193 35.16 -26.35 -0.51
CA LEU A 193 35.31 -25.13 0.30
C LEU A 193 35.16 -23.86 -0.55
N GLU A 194 35.73 -23.83 -1.76
CA GLU A 194 35.58 -22.68 -2.65
C GLU A 194 34.13 -22.54 -3.15
N GLU A 195 33.43 -23.66 -3.49
CA GLU A 195 32.00 -23.64 -3.83
C GLU A 195 31.13 -23.11 -2.66
N PHE A 196 31.44 -23.55 -1.43
CA PHE A 196 30.78 -23.06 -0.23
C PHE A 196 30.99 -21.55 -0.03
N LYS A 197 32.19 -21.04 -0.26
CA LYS A 197 32.50 -19.60 -0.19
C LYS A 197 31.69 -18.81 -1.22
N LEU A 198 31.56 -19.32 -2.44
CA LEU A 198 30.76 -18.71 -3.49
C LEU A 198 29.28 -18.63 -3.10
N ASN A 199 28.70 -19.73 -2.64
CA ASN A 199 27.31 -19.78 -2.18
C ASN A 199 27.06 -18.81 -1.01
N LYS A 200 27.94 -18.77 -0.04
CA LYS A 200 27.89 -17.83 1.08
C LYS A 200 27.94 -16.37 0.58
N ARG A 201 28.77 -16.07 -0.42
CA ARG A 201 28.86 -14.72 -1.00
C ARG A 201 27.58 -14.30 -1.71
N HIS A 202 26.93 -15.21 -2.45
CA HIS A 202 25.62 -14.96 -3.08
C HIS A 202 24.53 -14.69 -2.05
N LEU A 203 24.45 -15.48 -0.98
CA LEU A 203 23.50 -15.27 0.11
C LEU A 203 23.72 -13.92 0.79
N LYS A 204 24.96 -13.55 1.04
CA LYS A 204 25.31 -12.25 1.64
C LYS A 204 24.89 -11.10 0.72
N LEU A 205 25.17 -11.19 -0.58
CA LEU A 205 24.75 -10.19 -1.55
C LEU A 205 23.23 -10.01 -1.54
N LYS A 206 22.46 -11.12 -1.58
CA LYS A 206 21.00 -11.08 -1.51
C LYS A 206 20.51 -10.34 -0.27
N TYR A 207 21.06 -10.66 0.90
CA TYR A 207 20.72 -10.02 2.16
C TYR A 207 21.06 -8.52 2.15
N ASP A 208 22.26 -8.14 1.71
CA ASP A 208 22.70 -6.74 1.66
C ASP A 208 21.82 -5.90 0.71
N LEU A 209 21.44 -6.47 -0.44
CA LEU A 209 20.53 -5.82 -1.41
C LEU A 209 19.11 -5.69 -0.86
N GLU A 210 18.60 -6.71 -0.18
CA GLU A 210 17.28 -6.67 0.43
C GLU A 210 17.22 -5.60 1.53
N LYS A 211 18.20 -5.58 2.43
CA LYS A 211 18.33 -4.55 3.46
C LYS A 211 18.36 -3.14 2.84
N LYS A 212 19.21 -2.94 1.83
CA LYS A 212 19.30 -1.65 1.13
C LYS A 212 18.00 -1.29 0.39
N GLY A 213 17.30 -2.27 -0.17
CA GLY A 213 15.98 -2.11 -0.78
C GLY A 213 14.91 -1.63 0.21
N ILE A 214 14.94 -2.11 1.46
CA ILE A 214 14.05 -1.65 2.54
C ILE A 214 14.34 -0.18 2.86
N GLU A 215 15.61 0.22 3.03
CA GLU A 215 16.00 1.60 3.29
C GLU A 215 15.52 2.55 2.17
N ILE A 216 15.70 2.16 0.91
CA ILE A 216 15.24 2.94 -0.26
C ILE A 216 13.71 3.07 -0.26
N ARG A 217 12.96 1.99 -0.01
CA ARG A 217 11.49 2.04 0.05
C ARG A 217 11.00 2.94 1.17
N SER A 218 11.60 2.86 2.35
CA SER A 218 11.27 3.71 3.49
C SER A 218 11.51 5.19 3.17
N ASN A 219 12.67 5.52 2.59
CA ASN A 219 12.97 6.90 2.19
C ASN A 219 12.01 7.41 1.10
N LYS A 220 11.64 6.58 0.11
CA LYS A 220 10.66 6.92 -0.93
C LYS A 220 9.26 7.16 -0.37
N TYR A 221 8.86 6.40 0.65
CA TYR A 221 7.59 6.63 1.34
C TYR A 221 7.60 8.01 2.01
N GLN A 222 8.63 8.31 2.81
CA GLN A 222 8.77 9.61 3.46
C GLN A 222 8.82 10.78 2.46
N LEU A 223 9.51 10.59 1.34
CA LEU A 223 9.56 11.55 0.24
C LEU A 223 8.17 11.86 -0.33
N ARG A 224 7.34 10.83 -0.56
CA ARG A 224 5.97 11.01 -1.06
C ARG A 224 5.10 11.79 -0.09
N GLU A 225 5.19 11.50 1.19
CA GLU A 225 4.41 12.22 2.20
C GLU A 225 4.85 13.68 2.32
N LEU A 226 6.16 13.95 2.35
CA LEU A 226 6.67 15.31 2.34
C LEU A 226 6.29 16.08 1.07
N LYS A 227 6.33 15.41 -0.08
CA LYS A 227 5.92 16.00 -1.36
C LYS A 227 4.48 16.46 -1.35
N LYS A 228 3.54 15.64 -0.85
CA LYS A 228 2.12 16.01 -0.70
C LYS A 228 1.94 17.26 0.15
N ILE A 229 2.70 17.36 1.25
CA ILE A 229 2.67 18.52 2.13
C ILE A 229 3.18 19.77 1.44
N VAL A 230 4.34 19.68 0.78
CA VAL A 230 4.96 20.81 0.05
C VAL A 230 4.07 21.28 -1.10
N GLU A 231 3.51 20.35 -1.89
CA GLU A 231 2.58 20.68 -2.99
C GLU A 231 1.25 21.23 -2.46
N GLY A 232 0.78 20.76 -1.30
CA GLY A 232 -0.44 21.23 -0.64
C GLY A 232 -0.27 22.54 0.13
N ALA A 233 0.93 23.09 0.25
CA ALA A 233 1.19 24.34 0.97
C ALA A 233 0.50 25.55 0.31
N ASN A 234 0.39 25.55 -1.01
CA ASN A 234 -0.36 26.52 -1.79
C ASN A 234 -1.76 25.95 -2.03
N VAL A 235 -2.68 26.26 -1.13
CA VAL A 235 -4.06 25.73 -1.17
C VAL A 235 -4.84 26.44 -2.27
N LYS A 236 -5.43 25.66 -3.18
CA LYS A 236 -6.21 26.19 -4.32
C LYS A 236 -7.71 25.91 -4.16
N ALA A 237 -8.52 26.82 -4.67
CA ALA A 237 -9.97 26.68 -4.69
C ALA A 237 -10.42 25.51 -5.59
N PRO A 238 -11.15 24.51 -5.07
CA PRO A 238 -11.65 23.39 -5.86
C PRO A 238 -12.87 23.79 -6.75
N ILE A 239 -13.61 24.80 -6.32
CA ILE A 239 -14.76 25.38 -7.02
C ILE A 239 -14.68 26.90 -6.99
N SER A 240 -15.43 27.58 -7.87
CA SER A 240 -15.65 29.01 -7.75
C SER A 240 -16.71 29.29 -6.67
N GLY A 241 -16.53 30.34 -5.89
CA GLY A 241 -17.46 30.70 -4.83
C GLY A 241 -16.93 31.81 -3.93
N THR A 242 -17.74 32.23 -2.99
CA THR A 242 -17.39 33.24 -1.98
C THR A 242 -16.76 32.58 -0.76
N ALA A 243 -15.62 33.14 -0.31
CA ALA A 243 -14.88 32.63 0.85
C ALA A 243 -15.60 32.98 2.16
N VAL A 244 -15.79 31.97 3.00
CA VAL A 244 -16.33 32.11 4.35
C VAL A 244 -15.38 31.44 5.32
N TYR A 245 -14.95 32.16 6.35
CA TYR A 245 -14.04 31.62 7.36
C TYR A 245 -14.78 30.72 8.36
N VAL A 246 -14.22 29.56 8.60
CA VAL A 246 -14.75 28.63 9.59
C VAL A 246 -14.32 29.09 11.00
N LYS A 247 -15.26 29.07 11.95
CA LYS A 247 -14.97 29.32 13.34
C LYS A 247 -14.30 28.10 13.96
N LYS A 248 -13.22 28.30 14.71
CA LYS A 248 -12.53 27.26 15.48
C LYS A 248 -12.64 27.52 16.97
N TRP A 249 -12.63 26.46 17.75
CA TRP A 249 -12.54 26.56 19.22
C TRP A 249 -11.10 26.94 19.59
N SER A 250 -10.95 27.95 20.41
CA SER A 250 -9.68 28.39 20.99
C SER A 250 -9.84 28.53 22.51
N SER A 251 -8.74 28.78 23.25
CA SER A 251 -8.75 29.05 24.68
C SER A 251 -9.65 30.24 25.10
N GLU A 252 -9.96 31.13 24.15
CA GLU A 252 -10.78 32.33 24.36
C GLU A 252 -12.18 32.20 23.71
N GLY A 253 -12.61 30.96 23.38
CA GLY A 253 -13.89 30.66 22.74
C GLY A 253 -13.82 30.44 21.20
N MET A 254 -14.98 30.54 20.55
CA MET A 254 -15.11 30.32 19.08
C MET A 254 -14.58 31.56 18.33
N LYS A 255 -13.43 31.42 17.66
CA LYS A 255 -12.81 32.47 16.83
C LYS A 255 -12.73 32.06 15.36
N LYS A 256 -12.88 33.02 14.46
CA LYS A 256 -12.58 32.85 13.05
C LYS A 256 -11.08 32.68 12.85
N ILE A 257 -10.71 31.87 11.87
CA ILE A 257 -9.31 31.68 11.48
C ILE A 257 -8.75 32.96 10.85
N LYS A 258 -7.46 33.21 11.05
CA LYS A 258 -6.77 34.39 10.51
C LYS A 258 -5.34 34.07 10.12
N GLU A 259 -4.68 34.99 9.42
CA GLU A 259 -3.24 34.94 9.15
C GLU A 259 -2.45 34.84 10.45
N GLY A 260 -1.41 34.02 10.44
CA GLY A 260 -0.60 33.71 11.61
C GLY A 260 -1.11 32.52 12.44
N ASP A 261 -2.33 32.04 12.23
CA ASP A 261 -2.86 30.86 12.92
C ASP A 261 -2.18 29.58 12.43
N ILE A 262 -2.16 28.57 13.29
CA ILE A 262 -1.58 27.25 12.97
C ILE A 262 -2.71 26.32 12.54
N THR A 263 -2.57 25.74 11.35
CA THR A 263 -3.44 24.66 10.89
C THR A 263 -3.09 23.35 11.60
N ARG A 264 -4.04 22.43 11.66
CA ARG A 264 -3.87 21.07 12.15
C ARG A 264 -4.27 20.08 11.05
N ASP A 265 -3.87 18.83 11.23
CA ASP A 265 -4.26 17.77 10.32
C ASP A 265 -5.79 17.66 10.21
N ASN A 266 -6.29 17.54 8.97
CA ASN A 266 -7.72 17.52 8.62
C ASN A 266 -8.53 18.74 9.08
N MET A 267 -7.88 19.87 9.29
CA MET A 267 -8.55 21.08 9.73
C MET A 267 -9.18 21.82 8.54
N THR A 268 -10.50 21.94 8.56
CA THR A 268 -11.22 22.87 7.69
C THR A 268 -11.03 24.29 8.23
N PHE A 269 -10.58 25.20 7.37
CA PHE A 269 -10.32 26.59 7.75
C PHE A 269 -11.14 27.58 6.93
N MET A 270 -11.67 27.17 5.79
CA MET A 270 -12.47 27.99 4.88
C MET A 270 -13.56 27.14 4.25
N GLU A 271 -14.69 27.74 3.96
CA GLU A 271 -15.76 27.20 3.11
C GLU A 271 -15.92 28.09 1.91
N LEU A 272 -15.98 27.49 0.71
CA LEU A 272 -16.36 28.19 -0.51
C LEU A 272 -17.82 27.89 -0.79
N SER A 273 -18.65 28.95 -0.81
CA SER A 273 -20.08 28.89 -1.04
C SER A 273 -20.45 29.53 -2.36
N ASN A 274 -21.15 28.80 -3.23
CA ASN A 274 -21.70 29.38 -4.45
C ASN A 274 -22.97 30.18 -4.08
N LEU A 275 -22.90 31.50 -4.24
CA LEU A 275 -23.99 32.41 -3.95
C LEU A 275 -24.92 32.69 -5.17
N ASP A 276 -24.72 31.99 -6.31
CA ASP A 276 -25.58 32.12 -7.48
C ASP A 276 -26.89 31.35 -7.36
N SER A 277 -26.92 30.36 -6.50
CA SER A 277 -28.09 29.49 -6.29
C SER A 277 -28.26 29.15 -4.82
N PHE A 278 -29.50 29.21 -4.37
CA PHE A 278 -29.86 28.91 -2.99
C PHE A 278 -30.98 27.87 -2.95
N TYR A 279 -31.10 27.22 -1.83
CA TYR A 279 -32.28 26.46 -1.42
C TYR A 279 -32.64 26.82 0.02
N VAL A 280 -33.92 26.65 0.37
CA VAL A 280 -34.37 26.84 1.75
C VAL A 280 -34.32 25.49 2.44
N LYS A 281 -33.52 25.39 3.50
CA LYS A 281 -33.52 24.25 4.43
C LYS A 281 -34.57 24.56 5.52
N ALA A 282 -35.57 23.71 5.61
CA ALA A 282 -36.68 23.92 6.53
C ALA A 282 -37.06 22.59 7.21
N SER A 283 -37.87 22.66 8.24
CA SER A 283 -38.45 21.49 8.88
C SER A 283 -39.96 21.61 8.98
N VAL A 284 -40.63 20.49 8.80
CA VAL A 284 -42.09 20.38 8.84
C VAL A 284 -42.45 19.37 9.93
N ALA A 285 -43.48 19.68 10.74
CA ALA A 285 -43.95 18.81 11.79
C ALA A 285 -44.54 17.49 11.21
N GLU A 286 -44.44 16.42 11.96
CA GLU A 286 -44.86 15.06 11.58
C GLU A 286 -46.31 15.00 11.10
N GLU A 287 -47.22 15.79 11.66
CA GLU A 287 -48.63 15.87 11.29
C GLU A 287 -48.88 16.28 9.82
N TYR A 288 -47.89 16.98 9.21
CA TYR A 288 -48.00 17.43 7.80
C TYR A 288 -47.17 16.55 6.86
N PHE A 289 -46.37 15.63 7.36
CA PHE A 289 -45.47 14.80 6.53
C PHE A 289 -46.18 14.07 5.41
N ASN A 290 -47.35 13.46 5.69
CA ASN A 290 -48.13 12.71 4.72
C ASN A 290 -48.87 13.59 3.72
N LYS A 291 -48.94 14.91 3.95
CA LYS A 291 -49.66 15.90 3.14
C LYS A 291 -48.77 16.65 2.16
N ILE A 292 -47.43 16.49 2.28
CA ILE A 292 -46.45 17.14 1.41
C ILE A 292 -45.80 16.14 0.47
N ARG A 293 -45.39 16.57 -0.69
CA ARG A 293 -44.75 15.75 -1.73
C ARG A 293 -43.62 16.52 -2.39
N ALA A 294 -42.59 15.77 -2.84
CA ALA A 294 -41.55 16.35 -3.69
C ALA A 294 -42.16 16.90 -4.99
N GLY A 295 -41.66 18.04 -5.46
CA GLY A 295 -42.20 18.78 -6.59
C GLY A 295 -43.35 19.76 -6.28
N GLN A 296 -43.89 19.74 -5.03
CA GLN A 296 -44.99 20.63 -4.61
C GLN A 296 -44.49 22.09 -4.56
N PRO A 297 -45.29 23.04 -5.10
CA PRO A 297 -44.96 24.45 -5.04
C PRO A 297 -45.02 24.99 -3.62
N VAL A 298 -44.10 25.88 -3.29
CA VAL A 298 -43.97 26.53 -1.96
C VAL A 298 -43.74 28.01 -2.19
N MET A 299 -44.44 28.85 -1.43
CA MET A 299 -44.14 30.27 -1.35
C MET A 299 -43.28 30.53 -0.13
N PHE A 300 -42.20 31.31 -0.26
CA PHE A 300 -41.38 31.71 0.88
C PHE A 300 -41.10 33.22 0.84
N TYR A 301 -40.80 33.79 1.98
CA TYR A 301 -40.50 35.21 2.10
C TYR A 301 -39.55 35.48 3.25
N LEU A 302 -38.81 36.58 3.14
CA LEU A 302 -37.94 37.05 4.20
C LEU A 302 -38.78 37.78 5.29
N PRO A 303 -38.59 37.52 6.59
CA PRO A 303 -39.29 38.24 7.64
C PRO A 303 -39.11 39.75 7.57
N ALA A 304 -37.97 40.23 7.06
CA ALA A 304 -37.66 41.66 6.85
C ALA A 304 -38.39 42.30 5.69
N ALA A 305 -39.05 41.52 4.80
CA ALA A 305 -39.78 41.99 3.64
C ALA A 305 -40.95 41.02 3.33
N PRO A 306 -41.98 40.95 4.15
CA PRO A 306 -43.05 39.94 4.04
C PRO A 306 -43.90 40.06 2.78
N ASP A 307 -43.94 41.23 2.19
CA ASP A 307 -44.69 41.50 0.95
C ASP A 307 -44.03 40.89 -0.28
N ASN A 308 -42.72 40.60 -0.21
CA ASN A 308 -41.97 40.00 -1.29
C ASN A 308 -42.01 38.46 -1.18
N LYS A 309 -43.01 37.84 -1.77
CA LYS A 309 -43.13 36.37 -1.83
C LYS A 309 -42.36 35.83 -3.04
N TYR A 310 -41.59 34.75 -2.80
CA TYR A 310 -40.80 34.05 -3.80
C TYR A 310 -41.30 32.62 -3.97
N GLU A 311 -41.26 32.15 -5.21
CA GLU A 311 -41.67 30.80 -5.54
C GLU A 311 -40.51 29.82 -5.37
N GLY A 312 -40.81 28.63 -4.83
CA GLY A 312 -39.93 27.49 -4.75
C GLY A 312 -40.69 26.18 -4.95
N LYS A 313 -39.97 25.07 -4.97
CA LYS A 313 -40.55 23.73 -5.03
C LYS A 313 -39.84 22.83 -4.02
N ILE A 314 -40.58 21.93 -3.39
CA ILE A 314 -39.99 20.91 -2.51
C ILE A 314 -39.08 20.02 -3.35
N ARG A 315 -37.78 20.09 -3.12
CA ARG A 315 -36.76 19.27 -3.79
C ARG A 315 -36.68 17.89 -3.17
N SER A 316 -36.61 17.84 -1.84
CA SER A 316 -36.46 16.59 -1.09
C SER A 316 -37.15 16.69 0.27
N ILE A 317 -37.59 15.56 0.78
CA ILE A 317 -38.15 15.39 2.12
C ILE A 317 -37.31 14.34 2.82
N GLY A 318 -36.80 14.67 4.00
CA GLY A 318 -35.97 13.80 4.83
C GLY A 318 -36.74 12.53 5.26
N LEU A 319 -36.08 11.40 5.26
CA LEU A 319 -36.67 10.10 5.64
C LEU A 319 -36.71 9.88 7.16
N PHE A 320 -35.96 10.67 7.92
CA PHE A 320 -35.85 10.52 9.36
C PHE A 320 -36.44 11.72 10.09
N ALA A 321 -37.27 11.44 11.08
CA ALA A 321 -37.76 12.45 11.99
C ALA A 321 -36.64 12.87 12.97
N ARG A 322 -36.55 14.14 13.27
CA ARG A 322 -35.67 14.69 14.32
C ARG A 322 -36.52 15.27 15.43
N GLU A 323 -36.10 15.03 16.65
CA GLU A 323 -36.60 15.76 17.80
C GLU A 323 -35.97 17.16 17.84
N ARG A 324 -36.71 18.18 18.11
CA ARG A 324 -36.14 19.51 18.34
C ARG A 324 -35.44 19.48 19.67
N GLU A 325 -34.10 19.58 19.68
CA GLU A 325 -33.34 19.92 20.89
C GLU A 325 -33.77 21.35 21.27
N GLU A 326 -34.80 21.48 22.11
CA GLU A 326 -34.95 22.69 22.88
C GLU A 326 -33.73 22.77 23.79
N SER A 327 -32.98 23.87 23.69
CA SER A 327 -31.90 24.21 24.59
C SER A 327 -32.45 24.29 26.00
N SER A 328 -32.47 23.14 26.68
CA SER A 328 -32.83 23.02 28.09
C SER A 328 -31.69 23.59 28.97
N ILE A 329 -31.55 24.91 28.96
CA ILE A 329 -30.80 25.63 29.97
C ILE A 329 -31.81 26.37 30.84
N PHE A 330 -32.65 25.75 31.52
CA PHE A 330 -33.50 26.24 32.63
C PHE A 330 -34.87 25.54 32.65
N SER A 331 -34.89 24.34 33.20
CA SER A 331 -36.08 23.88 33.95
C SER A 331 -35.68 22.72 34.88
N MET A 332 -34.98 23.04 35.96
CA MET A 332 -35.16 22.34 37.22
C MET A 332 -36.36 23.00 37.88
N ASP A 333 -37.45 22.36 37.77
CA ASP A 333 -38.65 22.31 38.59
C ASP A 333 -39.90 22.18 37.72
N ARG A 334 -40.43 20.98 37.69
CA ARG A 334 -41.85 20.61 37.85
C ARG A 334 -42.09 19.20 37.34
N ASP A 335 -42.57 18.37 38.25
CA ASP A 335 -43.34 17.18 37.93
C ASP A 335 -44.49 17.56 37.00
N ASP A 336 -44.36 17.35 35.72
CA ASP A 336 -45.49 17.35 34.78
C ASP A 336 -45.16 16.60 33.48
N VAL A 337 -45.90 15.52 33.30
CA VAL A 337 -46.29 14.86 32.02
C VAL A 337 -45.20 14.84 30.97
N ILE A 338 -44.65 13.65 30.73
CA ILE A 338 -43.85 13.32 29.54
C ILE A 338 -44.73 13.56 28.30
N THR A 339 -44.74 14.78 27.81
CA THR A 339 -45.20 15.06 26.43
C THR A 339 -44.09 14.66 25.50
N GLU A 340 -44.32 13.69 24.63
CA GLU A 340 -43.37 13.33 23.59
C GLU A 340 -42.92 14.59 22.84
N ALA A 341 -41.60 14.77 22.70
CA ALA A 341 -41.05 15.92 21.97
C ALA A 341 -41.57 15.93 20.53
N PRO A 342 -42.02 17.07 20.01
CA PRO A 342 -42.56 17.16 18.67
C PRO A 342 -41.48 16.77 17.64
N LYS A 343 -41.83 15.84 16.75
CA LYS A 343 -40.97 15.32 15.71
C LYS A 343 -41.10 16.16 14.44
N PHE A 344 -39.97 16.41 13.79
CA PHE A 344 -39.89 17.20 12.56
C PHE A 344 -39.13 16.45 11.48
N PHE A 345 -39.57 16.63 10.23
CA PHE A 345 -38.89 16.15 9.05
C PHE A 345 -38.20 17.32 8.34
N ASP A 346 -36.94 17.14 7.97
CA ASP A 346 -36.21 18.14 7.19
C ASP A 346 -36.74 18.16 5.75
N ILE A 347 -36.94 19.33 5.19
CA ILE A 347 -37.32 19.54 3.78
C ILE A 347 -36.30 20.49 3.13
N GLU A 348 -36.04 20.28 1.85
CA GLU A 348 -35.29 21.22 1.03
C GLU A 348 -36.21 21.81 -0.03
N ILE A 349 -36.25 23.14 -0.12
CA ILE A 349 -37.08 23.87 -1.09
C ILE A 349 -36.12 24.55 -2.05
N GLU A 350 -36.08 24.11 -3.30
CA GLU A 350 -35.28 24.74 -4.35
C GLU A 350 -35.98 26.00 -4.86
N THR A 351 -35.18 27.00 -5.20
CA THR A 351 -35.69 28.24 -5.84
C THR A 351 -34.79 28.62 -6.99
N ALA A 352 -35.39 29.06 -8.08
CA ALA A 352 -34.70 29.64 -9.24
C ALA A 352 -34.46 31.16 -9.08
N VAL A 353 -35.00 31.75 -8.02
CA VAL A 353 -34.96 33.21 -7.83
C VAL A 353 -33.57 33.62 -7.37
N ARG A 354 -32.96 34.55 -8.10
CA ARG A 354 -31.71 35.21 -7.71
C ARG A 354 -32.03 36.59 -7.12
N ASN A 355 -31.67 36.82 -5.89
CA ASN A 355 -31.83 38.10 -5.24
C ASN A 355 -30.52 38.47 -4.49
N PRO A 356 -29.95 39.68 -4.74
CA PRO A 356 -28.75 40.14 -4.08
C PRO A 356 -28.84 40.20 -2.53
N LYS A 357 -30.07 40.24 -2.00
CA LYS A 357 -30.34 40.22 -0.55
C LYS A 357 -30.27 38.80 0.06
N PHE A 358 -30.20 37.75 -0.78
CA PHE A 358 -30.07 36.39 -0.28
C PHE A 358 -28.65 36.16 0.23
N GLN A 359 -28.55 35.84 1.49
CA GLN A 359 -27.29 35.48 2.14
C GLN A 359 -27.47 34.17 2.90
N PRO A 360 -26.45 33.32 2.96
CA PRO A 360 -26.49 32.11 3.75
C PRO A 360 -26.82 32.41 5.20
N GLY A 361 -27.67 31.60 5.82
CA GLY A 361 -28.03 31.76 7.21
C GLY A 361 -29.22 32.69 7.47
N ILE A 362 -29.78 33.35 6.45
CA ILE A 362 -30.97 34.17 6.63
C ILE A 362 -32.19 33.28 6.89
N THR A 363 -32.95 33.62 7.93
CA THR A 363 -34.20 32.95 8.23
C THR A 363 -35.26 33.33 7.17
N VAL A 364 -36.03 32.34 6.75
CA VAL A 364 -37.18 32.53 5.87
C VAL A 364 -38.44 31.89 6.44
N ASN A 365 -39.57 32.51 6.17
CA ASN A 365 -40.87 31.90 6.39
C ASN A 365 -41.34 31.28 5.10
N PHE A 366 -42.06 30.18 5.20
CA PHE A 366 -42.60 29.50 4.02
C PHE A 366 -44.04 29.01 4.24
N GLU A 367 -44.78 28.95 3.18
CA GLU A 367 -46.17 28.50 3.11
C GLU A 367 -46.26 27.36 2.09
N ILE A 368 -46.75 26.20 2.51
CA ILE A 368 -46.95 25.05 1.64
C ILE A 368 -48.46 24.88 1.49
N PRO A 369 -49.03 25.02 0.29
CA PRO A 369 -50.44 24.72 0.07
C PRO A 369 -50.65 23.22 0.18
N LEU A 370 -51.38 22.76 1.19
CA LEU A 370 -51.63 21.34 1.42
C LEU A 370 -52.69 20.76 0.53
N GLU A 371 -53.76 21.53 0.32
CA GLU A 371 -54.88 21.16 -0.53
C GLU A 371 -55.39 22.44 -1.26
N ALA A 372 -55.60 22.35 -2.55
CA ALA A 372 -56.21 23.41 -3.34
C ALA A 372 -57.39 22.79 -4.10
N LYS A 373 -58.55 23.43 -4.02
CA LYS A 373 -59.73 23.08 -4.81
C LYS A 373 -60.20 24.33 -5.56
N GLU A 374 -60.49 24.16 -6.79
CA GLU A 374 -61.06 25.22 -7.64
C GLU A 374 -62.59 25.04 -7.80
N GLY A 375 -63.31 26.13 -7.98
CA GLY A 375 -64.77 26.08 -8.19
C GLY A 375 -65.58 25.73 -6.92
N VAL A 376 -65.06 25.99 -5.73
CA VAL A 376 -65.72 25.76 -4.46
C VAL A 376 -66.29 27.06 -3.86
N ILE A 377 -67.40 26.94 -3.13
CA ILE A 377 -67.99 28.08 -2.41
C ILE A 377 -67.18 28.30 -1.15
N THR A 378 -66.56 29.48 -1.00
CA THR A 378 -65.83 29.86 0.21
C THR A 378 -66.57 31.00 0.95
N ILE A 379 -66.43 31.00 2.27
CA ILE A 379 -66.87 32.08 3.13
C ILE A 379 -65.73 32.52 4.07
N ALA A 380 -65.71 33.77 4.43
CA ALA A 380 -64.74 34.22 5.44
C ALA A 380 -65.01 33.50 6.79
N ARG A 381 -63.94 32.96 7.39
CA ARG A 381 -64.01 32.10 8.59
C ARG A 381 -64.78 32.72 9.74
N LYS A 382 -64.76 34.01 9.87
CA LYS A 382 -65.54 34.76 10.89
C LYS A 382 -67.06 34.59 10.79
N PHE A 383 -67.62 34.17 9.66
CA PHE A 383 -69.05 33.91 9.48
C PHE A 383 -69.48 32.45 9.73
N LEU A 384 -68.55 31.54 10.04
CA LEU A 384 -68.84 30.18 10.36
C LEU A 384 -68.94 30.01 11.88
N PHE A 385 -70.12 29.60 12.32
CA PHE A 385 -70.41 29.34 13.73
C PHE A 385 -70.60 27.84 13.94
N ARG A 386 -70.35 27.37 15.19
CA ARG A 386 -70.52 25.99 15.56
C ARG A 386 -71.36 25.87 16.82
N ASP A 387 -72.32 24.96 16.80
CA ASP A 387 -73.09 24.57 17.98
C ASP A 387 -73.03 23.03 18.21
N ARG A 388 -73.80 22.51 19.19
CA ARG A 388 -73.87 21.08 19.50
C ARG A 388 -74.34 20.20 18.34
N GLN A 389 -74.96 20.76 17.30
CA GLN A 389 -75.53 20.05 16.15
C GLN A 389 -74.67 20.23 14.87
N GLY A 390 -73.56 20.98 14.89
CA GLY A 390 -72.60 21.16 13.77
C GLY A 390 -72.40 22.61 13.37
N ASP A 391 -71.80 22.80 12.17
CA ASP A 391 -71.42 24.11 11.64
C ASP A 391 -72.64 24.79 10.99
N PHE A 392 -72.80 26.14 11.15
CA PHE A 392 -73.86 26.92 10.57
C PHE A 392 -73.43 28.34 10.26
N VAL A 393 -74.20 29.02 9.42
CA VAL A 393 -74.04 30.44 9.06
C VAL A 393 -75.38 31.20 9.27
N TYR A 394 -75.29 32.50 9.38
CA TYR A 394 -76.47 33.36 9.35
C TYR A 394 -76.61 33.98 7.94
N LEU A 395 -77.80 33.86 7.32
CA LEU A 395 -78.12 34.56 6.11
C LEU A 395 -78.67 35.97 6.40
N ARG A 396 -78.62 36.83 5.37
CA ARG A 396 -79.18 38.14 5.49
C ARG A 396 -80.71 38.05 5.78
N GLY A 397 -81.06 38.44 6.98
CA GLY A 397 -82.45 38.30 7.51
C GLY A 397 -82.49 37.48 8.81
N GLY A 398 -81.36 37.03 9.32
CA GLY A 398 -81.25 36.34 10.61
C GLY A 398 -81.57 34.84 10.58
N GLU A 399 -81.80 34.28 9.41
CA GLU A 399 -82.07 32.84 9.23
C GLU A 399 -80.78 32.05 9.51
N LYS A 400 -80.89 31.08 10.43
CA LYS A 400 -79.77 30.14 10.73
C LYS A 400 -79.83 29.00 9.71
N ARG A 401 -78.73 28.85 8.92
CA ARG A 401 -78.64 27.76 7.95
C ARG A 401 -77.53 26.83 8.27
N ARG A 402 -77.80 25.54 8.35
CA ARG A 402 -76.77 24.48 8.56
C ARG A 402 -75.92 24.32 7.32
N VAL A 403 -74.61 24.23 7.55
CA VAL A 403 -73.62 24.01 6.49
C VAL A 403 -72.65 22.89 6.83
N ARG A 404 -72.15 22.24 5.82
CA ARG A 404 -71.05 21.30 5.96
C ARG A 404 -69.77 22.00 5.52
N ALA A 405 -68.92 22.33 6.44
CA ALA A 405 -67.62 22.92 6.16
C ALA A 405 -66.65 21.85 5.64
N GLY A 406 -65.89 22.17 4.61
CA GLY A 406 -64.80 21.40 4.05
C GLY A 406 -63.44 21.88 4.53
N ILE A 407 -62.54 22.22 3.60
CA ILE A 407 -61.20 22.72 3.86
C ILE A 407 -61.29 24.08 4.57
N LYS A 408 -60.46 24.26 5.62
CA LYS A 408 -60.38 25.49 6.42
C LYS A 408 -59.01 26.12 6.28
N SER A 409 -58.97 27.36 5.79
CA SER A 409 -57.76 28.18 5.87
C SER A 409 -57.83 29.15 7.05
N PRO A 410 -56.79 29.91 7.35
CA PRO A 410 -56.83 30.96 8.37
C PRO A 410 -57.92 32.01 8.11
N GLU A 411 -58.19 32.35 6.87
CA GLU A 411 -59.07 33.44 6.45
C GLU A 411 -60.40 32.94 5.93
N GLU A 412 -60.45 31.80 5.24
CA GLU A 412 -61.63 31.30 4.54
C GLU A 412 -61.94 29.83 4.89
N VAL A 413 -63.19 29.43 4.66
CA VAL A 413 -63.66 28.07 4.84
C VAL A 413 -64.49 27.65 3.63
N GLU A 414 -64.12 26.49 3.07
CA GLU A 414 -64.95 25.82 2.04
C GLU A 414 -66.29 25.38 2.64
N ILE A 415 -67.37 25.66 1.91
CA ILE A 415 -68.70 25.10 2.21
C ILE A 415 -69.07 24.07 1.14
N VAL A 416 -69.10 22.81 1.55
CA VAL A 416 -69.38 21.67 0.68
C VAL A 416 -70.87 21.51 0.43
N GLU A 417 -71.71 21.82 1.44
CA GLU A 417 -73.15 21.71 1.35
C GLU A 417 -73.83 22.80 2.22
N GLY A 418 -75.03 23.28 1.79
CA GLY A 418 -75.84 24.18 2.60
C GLY A 418 -75.84 25.62 2.10
N LEU A 419 -74.96 26.01 1.17
CA LEU A 419 -74.96 27.31 0.54
C LEU A 419 -74.91 27.17 -0.99
N SER A 420 -75.50 28.16 -1.69
CA SER A 420 -75.38 28.29 -3.12
C SER A 420 -74.72 29.62 -3.50
N GLU A 421 -74.15 29.69 -4.69
CA GLU A 421 -73.53 30.93 -5.20
C GLU A 421 -74.64 32.03 -5.26
N GLY A 422 -74.34 33.18 -4.62
CA GLY A 422 -75.31 34.28 -4.52
C GLY A 422 -76.00 34.41 -3.14
N ASP A 423 -75.87 33.40 -2.24
CA ASP A 423 -76.39 33.53 -0.86
C ASP A 423 -75.66 34.67 -0.13
N VAL A 424 -76.37 35.57 0.52
CA VAL A 424 -75.81 36.71 1.25
C VAL A 424 -75.75 36.34 2.72
N ILE A 425 -74.51 36.25 3.24
CA ILE A 425 -74.21 35.93 4.64
C ILE A 425 -74.09 37.22 5.44
N ALA A 426 -74.68 37.22 6.57
CA ALA A 426 -74.65 38.37 7.50
C ALA A 426 -74.14 37.92 8.86
N TYR A 427 -73.72 38.87 9.68
CA TYR A 427 -73.27 38.65 11.04
C TYR A 427 -74.47 38.62 11.98
#